data_2db890e467fea672c21ad7a66254c956
#
_entry.id   2db890e467fea672c21ad7a66254c956
#
_cell.length_a   1.000
_cell.length_b   1.000
_cell.length_c   1.000
_cell.angle_alpha   90.00
_cell.angle_beta   90.00
_cell.angle_gamma   90.00
#
_symmetry.space_group_name_H-M   'P 1'
#
loop_
_entity.id
_entity.type
_entity.pdbx_description
1 polymer ?
#
loop_
_entity_poly.entity_id
_entity_poly.type
_entity_poly.pdbx_seq_one_letter_code
_entity_poly.pdbx_strand_id
1 'polypeptide(L)'
;EIAQCLVGSEMCIRDSLIAYPDFDWEAFSKKVVEERLGAVFNTHTIQIEPHDYMAELFQEIERANTILIDFDRDVWGYISMHFFRQKLKEGEVGSSTMPHKVNPIDFENSEGNLGLANAVLGHLAGKLPISRWQRDLTDSTVLRNLGVAFGYSFVGYSALERGLGKLQVNETQIAADLDAAWEVLAEAVQTVMRRYGVPHPYEQLKALTRGKDGINQETIRSFIAGLDIPA
;
A
#
# COMPACT_ATOMS: atom_id res chain seq x y z
N GLU A 1 7.65 0.32 33.80
CA GLU A 1 6.72 0.14 34.96
C GLU A 1 6.61 1.40 35.81
N ILE A 2 7.72 2.05 36.21
CA ILE A 2 7.66 3.30 36.99
C ILE A 2 6.96 4.41 36.20
N ALA A 3 7.30 4.57 34.94
CA ALA A 3 6.62 5.54 34.06
C ALA A 3 5.14 5.18 33.88
N GLN A 4 4.81 3.92 33.71
CA GLN A 4 3.45 3.42 33.59
C GLN A 4 2.65 3.65 34.91
N CYS A 5 3.27 3.45 36.04
CA CYS A 5 2.67 3.76 37.36
C CYS A 5 2.45 5.26 37.56
N LEU A 6 3.37 6.10 37.06
CA LEU A 6 3.27 7.56 37.19
C LEU A 6 2.32 8.16 36.16
N VAL A 7 2.13 7.50 35.05
CA VAL A 7 1.39 8.04 33.88
C VAL A 7 -0.03 7.48 33.76
N GLY A 8 -0.38 6.40 34.44
CA GLY A 8 -1.69 5.81 34.17
C GLY A 8 -2.23 4.84 35.22
N SER A 9 -1.47 4.48 36.21
CA SER A 9 -1.98 3.62 37.26
C SER A 9 -2.63 4.45 38.36
N GLU A 10 -3.96 4.42 38.48
CA GLU A 10 -4.67 5.07 39.57
C GLU A 10 -4.07 4.75 40.92
N MET A 11 -3.67 3.51 41.14
CA MET A 11 -3.07 3.06 42.39
C MET A 11 -1.72 3.75 42.63
N CYS A 12 -0.84 3.79 41.63
CA CYS A 12 0.49 4.38 41.78
C CYS A 12 0.44 5.91 41.90
N ILE A 13 -0.40 6.60 41.13
CA ILE A 13 -0.57 8.08 41.27
C ILE A 13 -1.13 8.41 42.64
N ARG A 14 -2.17 7.74 43.08
CA ARG A 14 -2.79 7.95 44.37
C ARG A 14 -1.81 7.67 45.52
N ASP A 15 -1.08 6.57 45.46
CA ASP A 15 -0.12 6.20 46.48
C ASP A 15 1.06 7.18 46.56
N SER A 16 1.54 7.65 45.40
CA SER A 16 2.60 8.66 45.32
C SER A 16 2.14 9.99 45.92
N LEU A 17 0.94 10.46 45.58
CA LEU A 17 0.37 11.69 46.11
C LEU A 17 0.09 11.60 47.61
N ILE A 18 -0.31 10.43 48.13
CA ILE A 18 -0.50 10.21 49.56
C ILE A 18 0.84 10.21 50.27
N ALA A 19 1.86 9.57 49.71
CA ALA A 19 3.18 9.48 50.33
C ALA A 19 3.95 10.82 50.30
N TYR A 20 3.81 11.58 49.22
CA TYR A 20 4.50 12.85 49.01
C TYR A 20 3.56 13.89 48.39
N PRO A 21 2.64 14.49 49.18
CA PRO A 21 1.58 15.34 48.67
C PRO A 21 2.06 16.67 48.11
N ASP A 22 3.21 17.17 48.57
CA ASP A 22 3.79 18.44 48.14
C ASP A 22 4.76 18.31 46.98
N PHE A 23 4.91 17.09 46.41
CA PHE A 23 5.82 16.84 45.29
C PHE A 23 5.10 16.95 43.96
N ASP A 24 5.70 17.70 43.01
CA ASP A 24 5.17 17.86 41.65
C ASP A 24 5.44 16.60 40.81
N TRP A 25 4.53 15.64 40.88
CA TRP A 25 4.62 14.37 40.17
C TRP A 25 4.48 14.53 38.65
N GLU A 26 3.74 15.54 38.18
CA GLU A 26 3.57 15.79 36.75
C GLU A 26 4.88 16.29 36.14
N ALA A 27 5.47 17.33 36.71
CA ALA A 27 6.74 17.85 36.26
C ALA A 27 7.86 16.81 36.33
N PHE A 28 7.90 16.00 37.39
CA PHE A 28 8.85 14.91 37.54
C PHE A 28 8.67 13.85 36.45
N SER A 29 7.45 13.40 36.22
CA SER A 29 7.14 12.36 35.22
C SER A 29 7.48 12.84 33.82
N LYS A 30 7.12 14.09 33.48
CA LYS A 30 7.47 14.71 32.21
C LYS A 30 8.99 14.74 32.01
N LYS A 31 9.72 15.17 33.02
CA LYS A 31 11.19 15.20 32.96
C LYS A 31 11.80 13.82 32.74
N VAL A 32 11.30 12.81 33.41
CA VAL A 32 11.79 11.44 33.26
C VAL A 32 11.49 10.90 31.86
N VAL A 33 10.25 11.07 31.39
CA VAL A 33 9.83 10.54 30.08
C VAL A 33 10.54 11.24 28.94
N GLU A 34 10.58 12.58 28.95
CA GLU A 34 11.13 13.35 27.83
C GLU A 34 12.66 13.42 27.87
N GLU A 35 13.27 13.79 29.02
CA GLU A 35 14.70 14.03 29.10
C GLU A 35 15.53 12.75 29.30
N ARG A 36 14.99 11.74 29.98
CA ARG A 36 15.73 10.51 30.31
C ARG A 36 15.44 9.37 29.37
N LEU A 37 14.17 9.21 28.93
CA LEU A 37 13.74 8.13 28.07
C LEU A 37 13.64 8.55 26.59
N GLY A 38 13.65 9.86 26.29
CA GLY A 38 13.51 10.37 24.93
C GLY A 38 12.14 10.05 24.29
N ALA A 39 11.11 9.87 25.14
CA ALA A 39 9.75 9.57 24.72
C ALA A 39 8.84 10.79 24.90
N VAL A 40 7.63 10.73 24.36
CA VAL A 40 6.62 11.79 24.52
C VAL A 40 5.82 11.56 25.80
N PHE A 41 5.72 12.60 26.65
CA PHE A 41 4.91 12.54 27.84
C PHE A 41 3.42 12.78 27.52
N ASN A 42 2.57 11.84 27.90
CA ASN A 42 1.13 11.98 27.77
C ASN A 42 0.51 12.40 29.11
N THR A 43 -0.09 13.58 29.18
CA THR A 43 -0.66 14.16 30.40
C THR A 43 -1.99 13.53 30.80
N HIS A 44 -2.71 12.93 29.86
CA HIS A 44 -4.03 12.35 30.10
C HIS A 44 -4.06 10.90 29.62
N THR A 45 -4.04 10.00 30.58
CA THR A 45 -4.08 8.56 30.34
C THR A 45 -5.16 7.89 31.19
N ILE A 46 -5.50 6.67 30.82
CA ILE A 46 -6.22 5.73 31.70
C ILE A 46 -5.19 5.04 32.63
N GLN A 47 -5.47 3.87 33.17
CA GLN A 47 -4.50 3.11 33.96
C GLN A 47 -3.20 2.81 33.17
N ILE A 48 -3.29 2.74 31.85
CA ILE A 48 -2.16 2.57 30.93
C ILE A 48 -2.23 3.65 29.84
N GLU A 49 -1.25 3.67 28.98
CA GLU A 49 -1.27 4.48 27.77
C GLU A 49 -2.46 4.06 26.87
N PRO A 50 -3.26 4.98 26.29
CA PRO A 50 -4.50 4.65 25.57
C PRO A 50 -4.30 4.02 24.18
N HIS A 51 -3.08 3.87 23.71
CA HIS A 51 -2.70 3.18 22.46
C HIS A 51 -3.23 3.79 21.15
N ASP A 52 -3.68 5.03 21.14
CA ASP A 52 -4.16 5.70 19.94
C ASP A 52 -3.01 5.94 18.94
N TYR A 53 -1.82 6.30 19.39
CA TYR A 53 -0.65 6.42 18.53
C TYR A 53 -0.20 5.07 17.91
N MET A 54 -0.43 3.96 18.63
CA MET A 54 -0.19 2.63 18.06
C MET A 54 -1.20 2.31 16.97
N ALA A 55 -2.47 2.72 17.16
CA ALA A 55 -3.51 2.58 16.16
C ALA A 55 -3.17 3.35 14.88
N GLU A 56 -2.67 4.58 15.02
CA GLU A 56 -2.17 5.38 13.90
C GLU A 56 -1.06 4.64 13.12
N LEU A 57 -0.05 4.12 13.82
CA LEU A 57 1.01 3.33 13.18
C LEU A 57 0.47 2.12 12.42
N PHE A 58 -0.45 1.37 13.01
CA PHE A 58 -1.02 0.18 12.37
C PHE A 58 -1.84 0.52 11.14
N GLN A 59 -2.60 1.60 11.17
CA GLN A 59 -3.36 2.11 10.03
C GLN A 59 -2.45 2.57 8.88
N GLU A 60 -1.33 3.21 9.19
CA GLU A 60 -0.35 3.60 8.16
C GLU A 60 0.33 2.39 7.51
N ILE A 61 0.66 1.36 8.29
CA ILE A 61 1.21 0.11 7.75
C ILE A 61 0.15 -0.60 6.90
N GLU A 62 -1.09 -0.67 7.36
CA GLU A 62 -2.22 -1.26 6.60
C GLU A 62 -2.42 -0.54 5.26
N ARG A 63 -2.35 0.80 5.28
CA ARG A 63 -2.43 1.60 4.06
C ARG A 63 -1.27 1.32 3.11
N ALA A 64 -0.05 1.25 3.60
CA ALA A 64 1.12 0.90 2.81
C ALA A 64 0.99 -0.51 2.21
N ASN A 65 0.59 -1.49 3.01
CA ASN A 65 0.33 -2.85 2.55
C ASN A 65 -0.74 -2.89 1.46
N THR A 66 -1.80 -2.09 1.58
CA THR A 66 -2.89 -2.03 0.58
C THR A 66 -2.38 -1.53 -0.77
N ILE A 67 -1.48 -0.53 -0.78
CA ILE A 67 -0.84 -0.05 -2.00
C ILE A 67 0.01 -1.16 -2.65
N LEU A 68 0.73 -1.94 -1.84
CA LEU A 68 1.54 -3.05 -2.35
C LEU A 68 0.69 -4.21 -2.87
N ILE A 69 -0.46 -4.49 -2.25
CA ILE A 69 -1.43 -5.48 -2.74
C ILE A 69 -1.95 -5.06 -4.13
N ASP A 70 -2.28 -3.79 -4.32
CA ASP A 70 -2.72 -3.26 -5.61
C ASP A 70 -1.62 -3.43 -6.67
N PHE A 71 -0.40 -3.09 -6.32
CA PHE A 71 0.77 -3.30 -7.17
C PHE A 71 1.01 -4.79 -7.51
N ASP A 72 0.89 -5.70 -6.54
CA ASP A 72 1.03 -7.14 -6.77
C ASP A 72 0.03 -7.64 -7.82
N ARG A 73 -1.22 -7.16 -7.75
CA ARG A 73 -2.29 -7.49 -8.70
C ARG A 73 -2.03 -6.94 -10.09
N ASP A 74 -1.54 -5.72 -10.20
CA ASP A 74 -1.18 -5.11 -11.48
C ASP A 74 -0.06 -5.88 -12.15
N VAL A 75 1.01 -6.21 -11.43
CA VAL A 75 2.12 -7.00 -11.95
C VAL A 75 1.67 -8.39 -12.36
N TRP A 76 0.82 -9.03 -11.55
CA TRP A 76 0.20 -10.31 -11.91
C TRP A 76 -0.57 -10.20 -13.24
N GLY A 77 -1.35 -9.14 -13.41
CA GLY A 77 -2.06 -8.82 -14.64
C GLY A 77 -1.12 -8.65 -15.84
N TYR A 78 -0.06 -7.87 -15.69
CA TYR A 78 0.93 -7.66 -16.75
C TYR A 78 1.71 -8.93 -17.13
N ILE A 79 1.96 -9.83 -16.18
CA ILE A 79 2.53 -11.15 -16.47
C ILE A 79 1.54 -12.00 -17.26
N SER A 80 0.25 -11.97 -16.90
CA SER A 80 -0.81 -12.73 -17.60
C SER A 80 -1.01 -12.26 -19.05
N MET A 81 -0.81 -10.97 -19.32
CA MET A 81 -0.83 -10.38 -20.66
C MET A 81 0.50 -10.51 -21.42
N HIS A 82 1.49 -11.16 -20.82
CA HIS A 82 2.83 -11.33 -21.37
C HIS A 82 3.64 -10.04 -21.57
N PHE A 83 3.26 -8.93 -20.91
CA PHE A 83 4.04 -7.69 -20.90
C PHE A 83 5.31 -7.83 -20.07
N PHE A 84 5.23 -8.62 -18.99
CA PHE A 84 6.38 -9.07 -18.22
C PHE A 84 6.54 -10.58 -18.33
N ARG A 85 7.79 -11.01 -18.17
CA ARG A 85 8.19 -12.42 -18.01
C ARG A 85 8.91 -12.58 -16.69
N GLN A 86 8.90 -13.79 -16.15
CA GLN A 86 9.66 -14.13 -14.97
C GLN A 86 10.91 -14.93 -15.37
N LYS A 87 12.06 -14.53 -14.82
CA LYS A 87 13.28 -15.33 -14.92
C LYS A 87 13.04 -16.67 -14.21
N LEU A 88 13.32 -17.76 -14.92
CA LEU A 88 13.32 -19.07 -14.30
C LEU A 88 14.58 -19.21 -13.41
N LYS A 89 14.38 -19.63 -12.18
CA LYS A 89 15.46 -19.99 -11.28
C LYS A 89 15.63 -21.50 -11.33
N GLU A 90 16.88 -21.94 -11.46
CA GLU A 90 17.20 -23.37 -11.48
C GLU A 90 16.67 -24.05 -10.21
N GLY A 91 15.88 -25.12 -10.38
CA GLY A 91 15.22 -25.85 -9.28
C GLY A 91 13.82 -25.35 -8.88
N GLU A 92 13.28 -24.27 -9.46
CA GLU A 92 11.89 -23.89 -9.25
C GLU A 92 10.95 -24.75 -10.10
N VAL A 93 9.99 -25.38 -9.42
CA VAL A 93 8.92 -26.18 -10.06
C VAL A 93 7.66 -25.32 -10.14
N GLY A 94 7.31 -24.86 -11.35
CA GLY A 94 6.13 -24.02 -11.55
C GLY A 94 4.79 -24.76 -11.33
N SER A 95 4.74 -26.05 -11.66
CA SER A 95 3.59 -26.91 -11.44
C SER A 95 4.03 -28.38 -11.50
N SER A 96 3.49 -29.22 -10.62
CA SER A 96 3.71 -30.67 -10.65
C SER A 96 3.05 -31.33 -11.87
N THR A 97 2.07 -30.69 -12.50
CA THR A 97 1.26 -31.25 -13.60
C THR A 97 1.57 -30.59 -14.94
N MET A 98 1.98 -29.33 -14.95
CA MET A 98 2.25 -28.55 -16.16
C MET A 98 3.66 -27.95 -16.11
N PRO A 99 4.70 -28.66 -16.62
CA PRO A 99 6.10 -28.22 -16.48
C PRO A 99 6.42 -26.86 -17.13
N HIS A 100 5.62 -26.45 -18.12
CA HIS A 100 5.79 -25.17 -18.82
C HIS A 100 5.12 -23.99 -18.12
N LYS A 101 4.33 -24.23 -17.05
CA LYS A 101 3.61 -23.18 -16.34
C LYS A 101 4.52 -22.51 -15.33
N VAL A 102 4.75 -21.23 -15.52
CA VAL A 102 5.44 -20.35 -14.56
C VAL A 102 4.40 -19.47 -13.89
N ASN A 103 4.19 -19.68 -12.59
CA ASN A 103 3.24 -18.87 -11.82
C ASN A 103 3.95 -17.66 -11.23
N PRO A 104 3.28 -16.50 -11.11
CA PRO A 104 3.81 -15.32 -10.40
C PRO A 104 3.68 -15.48 -8.88
N ILE A 105 4.16 -16.60 -8.35
CA ILE A 105 3.94 -17.06 -6.97
C ILE A 105 4.47 -16.08 -5.92
N ASP A 106 5.52 -15.32 -6.22
CA ASP A 106 6.07 -14.35 -5.29
C ASP A 106 5.09 -13.18 -5.07
N PHE A 107 4.40 -12.70 -6.11
CA PHE A 107 3.37 -11.65 -6.01
C PHE A 107 2.09 -12.18 -5.33
N GLU A 108 1.67 -13.42 -5.64
CA GLU A 108 0.54 -14.07 -4.96
C GLU A 108 0.84 -14.28 -3.47
N ASN A 109 2.06 -14.63 -3.13
CA ASN A 109 2.52 -14.79 -1.74
C ASN A 109 2.59 -13.44 -1.00
N SER A 110 3.02 -12.38 -1.69
CA SER A 110 3.00 -11.02 -1.16
C SER A 110 1.57 -10.59 -0.86
N GLU A 111 0.68 -10.63 -1.85
CA GLU A 111 -0.74 -10.27 -1.69
C GLU A 111 -1.40 -11.01 -0.52
N GLY A 112 -1.23 -12.33 -0.44
CA GLY A 112 -1.83 -13.16 0.61
C GLY A 112 -1.34 -12.81 2.01
N ASN A 113 -0.03 -12.63 2.20
CA ASN A 113 0.54 -12.30 3.50
C ASN A 113 0.23 -10.86 3.92
N LEU A 114 0.26 -9.90 3.00
CA LEU A 114 -0.11 -8.52 3.28
C LEU A 114 -1.61 -8.40 3.63
N GLY A 115 -2.47 -9.19 3.00
CA GLY A 115 -3.89 -9.28 3.35
C GLY A 115 -4.12 -9.80 4.78
N LEU A 116 -3.38 -10.85 5.18
CA LEU A 116 -3.42 -11.35 6.57
C LEU A 116 -2.87 -10.34 7.56
N ALA A 117 -1.76 -9.66 7.22
CA ALA A 117 -1.22 -8.57 8.04
C ALA A 117 -2.26 -7.48 8.29
N ASN A 118 -2.93 -7.01 7.24
CA ASN A 118 -3.97 -5.97 7.33
C ASN A 118 -5.14 -6.40 8.21
N ALA A 119 -5.59 -7.64 8.13
CA ALA A 119 -6.66 -8.14 8.99
C ALA A 119 -6.31 -8.06 10.48
N VAL A 120 -5.05 -8.37 10.83
CA VAL A 120 -4.57 -8.29 12.21
C VAL A 120 -4.31 -6.84 12.62
N LEU A 121 -3.66 -6.04 11.78
CA LEU A 121 -3.38 -4.62 12.03
C LEU A 121 -4.68 -3.82 12.21
N GLY A 122 -5.67 -4.01 11.34
CA GLY A 122 -6.97 -3.35 11.45
C GLY A 122 -7.70 -3.72 12.74
N HIS A 123 -7.64 -4.99 13.17
CA HIS A 123 -8.19 -5.38 14.46
C HIS A 123 -7.44 -4.72 15.63
N LEU A 124 -6.12 -4.69 15.60
CA LEU A 124 -5.29 -4.04 16.63
C LEU A 124 -5.59 -2.54 16.70
N ALA A 125 -5.63 -1.84 15.56
CA ALA A 125 -5.93 -0.42 15.49
C ALA A 125 -7.33 -0.09 16.02
N GLY A 126 -8.33 -0.91 15.71
CA GLY A 126 -9.71 -0.71 16.16
C GLY A 126 -9.95 -1.10 17.61
N LYS A 127 -9.15 -2.03 18.16
CA LYS A 127 -9.39 -2.56 19.51
C LYS A 127 -8.58 -1.86 20.60
N LEU A 128 -7.31 -1.59 20.37
CA LEU A 128 -6.40 -1.14 21.42
C LEU A 128 -6.79 0.21 22.05
N PRO A 129 -7.32 1.21 21.31
CA PRO A 129 -7.78 2.46 21.90
C PRO A 129 -9.05 2.32 22.75
N ILE A 130 -9.74 1.19 22.68
CA ILE A 130 -11.00 0.96 23.41
C ILE A 130 -10.75 0.16 24.68
N SER A 131 -11.05 0.76 25.83
CA SER A 131 -10.97 0.11 27.13
C SER A 131 -12.21 0.45 27.95
N ARG A 132 -12.60 -0.47 28.85
CA ARG A 132 -13.68 -0.21 29.79
C ARG A 132 -13.14 0.54 31.00
N TRP A 133 -13.79 1.63 31.34
CA TRP A 133 -13.44 2.45 32.51
C TRP A 133 -11.96 2.85 32.48
N GLN A 134 -11.24 2.58 33.55
CA GLN A 134 -9.81 2.89 33.66
C GLN A 134 -8.93 1.87 32.89
N ARG A 135 -9.36 0.62 32.85
CA ARG A 135 -8.73 -0.46 32.07
C ARG A 135 -9.56 -1.72 32.10
N ASP A 136 -9.64 -2.44 30.98
CA ASP A 136 -9.92 -3.86 30.91
C ASP A 136 -8.67 -4.65 30.49
N LEU A 137 -8.71 -5.97 30.57
CA LEU A 137 -7.56 -6.82 30.20
C LEU A 137 -7.61 -7.38 28.79
N THR A 138 -8.53 -6.92 27.96
CA THR A 138 -8.64 -7.39 26.57
C THR A 138 -7.46 -6.93 25.72
N ASP A 139 -6.84 -5.80 26.04
CA ASP A 139 -5.60 -5.31 25.43
C ASP A 139 -4.47 -6.34 25.53
N SER A 140 -4.29 -6.93 26.70
CA SER A 140 -3.26 -7.93 26.97
C SER A 140 -3.38 -9.17 26.06
N THR A 141 -4.60 -9.58 25.72
CA THR A 141 -4.84 -10.69 24.77
C THR A 141 -4.47 -10.30 23.36
N VAL A 142 -4.82 -9.11 22.95
CA VAL A 142 -4.67 -8.62 21.56
C VAL A 142 -3.23 -8.27 21.25
N LEU A 143 -2.52 -7.61 22.18
CA LEU A 143 -1.11 -7.22 22.03
C LEU A 143 -0.17 -8.40 21.78
N ARG A 144 -0.52 -9.61 22.18
CA ARG A 144 0.27 -10.81 21.89
C ARG A 144 0.37 -11.12 20.40
N ASN A 145 -0.50 -10.53 19.57
CA ASN A 145 -0.52 -10.73 18.12
C ASN A 145 0.23 -9.67 17.34
N LEU A 146 0.87 -8.70 18.00
CA LEU A 146 1.69 -7.68 17.34
C LEU A 146 2.74 -8.29 16.41
N GLY A 147 3.54 -9.21 16.94
CA GLY A 147 4.58 -9.87 16.16
C GLY A 147 4.06 -10.67 14.97
N VAL A 148 2.82 -11.17 15.04
CA VAL A 148 2.17 -11.90 13.94
C VAL A 148 1.86 -10.95 12.79
N ALA A 149 1.29 -9.77 13.06
CA ALA A 149 0.99 -8.77 12.04
C ALA A 149 2.24 -8.30 11.29
N PHE A 150 3.29 -7.92 12.04
CA PHE A 150 4.56 -7.53 11.46
C PHE A 150 5.24 -8.69 10.73
N GLY A 151 5.17 -9.91 11.27
CA GLY A 151 5.71 -11.11 10.63
C GLY A 151 5.10 -11.35 9.24
N TYR A 152 3.78 -11.27 9.11
CA TYR A 152 3.11 -11.37 7.81
C TYR A 152 3.54 -10.23 6.86
N SER A 153 3.63 -8.98 7.34
CA SER A 153 4.10 -7.86 6.52
C SER A 153 5.51 -8.14 5.99
N PHE A 154 6.46 -8.57 6.84
CA PHE A 154 7.82 -8.89 6.41
C PHE A 154 7.89 -10.05 5.42
N VAL A 155 7.07 -11.08 5.59
CA VAL A 155 7.00 -12.18 4.62
C VAL A 155 6.48 -11.68 3.28
N GLY A 156 5.45 -10.84 3.28
CA GLY A 156 4.91 -10.19 2.08
C GLY A 156 5.95 -9.33 1.36
N TYR A 157 6.63 -8.43 2.08
CA TYR A 157 7.67 -7.56 1.51
C TYR A 157 8.83 -8.37 0.91
N SER A 158 9.26 -9.41 1.62
CA SER A 158 10.33 -10.29 1.12
C SER A 158 9.91 -11.09 -0.12
N ALA A 159 8.64 -11.48 -0.21
CA ALA A 159 8.10 -12.12 -1.40
C ALA A 159 8.05 -11.14 -2.58
N LEU A 160 7.54 -9.93 -2.37
CA LEU A 160 7.52 -8.87 -3.37
C LEU A 160 8.92 -8.55 -3.91
N GLU A 161 9.90 -8.37 -3.03
CA GLU A 161 11.30 -8.11 -3.43
C GLU A 161 11.86 -9.23 -4.31
N ARG A 162 11.62 -10.50 -3.97
CA ARG A 162 12.02 -11.63 -4.79
C ARG A 162 11.32 -11.63 -6.15
N GLY A 163 10.03 -11.34 -6.18
CA GLY A 163 9.24 -11.24 -7.41
C GLY A 163 9.78 -10.17 -8.35
N LEU A 164 10.05 -8.98 -7.83
CA LEU A 164 10.64 -7.87 -8.58
C LEU A 164 12.00 -8.24 -9.18
N GLY A 165 12.85 -8.93 -8.44
CA GLY A 165 14.15 -9.39 -8.90
C GLY A 165 14.09 -10.40 -10.06
N LYS A 166 12.93 -11.04 -10.28
CA LYS A 166 12.69 -11.98 -11.38
C LYS A 166 12.04 -11.35 -12.61
N LEU A 167 11.51 -10.13 -12.52
CA LEU A 167 10.79 -9.51 -13.63
C LEU A 167 11.72 -9.15 -14.79
N GLN A 168 11.23 -9.40 -15.99
CA GLN A 168 11.83 -8.95 -17.26
C GLN A 168 10.74 -8.37 -18.15
N VAL A 169 11.00 -7.21 -18.74
CA VAL A 169 10.11 -6.60 -19.73
C VAL A 169 10.11 -7.45 -21.02
N ASN A 170 8.94 -7.68 -21.59
CA ASN A 170 8.78 -8.30 -22.88
C ASN A 170 8.51 -7.25 -23.95
N GLU A 171 9.57 -6.55 -24.36
CA GLU A 171 9.50 -5.44 -25.32
C GLU A 171 8.80 -5.83 -26.62
N THR A 172 9.01 -7.06 -27.10
CA THR A 172 8.39 -7.55 -28.33
C THR A 172 6.88 -7.60 -28.23
N GLN A 173 6.34 -8.09 -27.12
CA GLN A 173 4.88 -8.16 -26.92
C GLN A 173 4.28 -6.78 -26.77
N ILE A 174 4.92 -5.92 -25.97
CA ILE A 174 4.47 -4.53 -25.76
C ILE A 174 4.46 -3.77 -27.10
N ALA A 175 5.51 -3.91 -27.89
CA ALA A 175 5.59 -3.27 -29.20
C ALA A 175 4.50 -3.77 -30.16
N ALA A 176 4.22 -5.08 -30.18
CA ALA A 176 3.17 -5.67 -31.00
C ALA A 176 1.78 -5.17 -30.60
N ASP A 177 1.47 -5.12 -29.29
CA ASP A 177 0.19 -4.66 -28.80
C ASP A 177 -0.01 -3.16 -29.03
N LEU A 178 1.03 -2.34 -28.87
CA LEU A 178 1.00 -0.91 -29.20
C LEU A 178 0.79 -0.69 -30.70
N ASP A 179 1.43 -1.47 -31.57
CA ASP A 179 1.25 -1.36 -33.01
C ASP A 179 -0.14 -1.83 -33.48
N ALA A 180 -0.79 -2.67 -32.70
CA ALA A 180 -2.16 -3.10 -32.95
C ALA A 180 -3.23 -2.12 -32.42
N ALA A 181 -2.88 -1.17 -31.57
CA ALA A 181 -3.80 -0.32 -30.80
C ALA A 181 -3.64 1.19 -31.09
N TRP A 182 -3.50 1.57 -32.38
CA TRP A 182 -3.32 2.96 -32.79
C TRP A 182 -4.48 3.89 -32.42
N GLU A 183 -5.68 3.35 -32.25
CA GLU A 183 -6.87 4.08 -31.80
C GLU A 183 -6.69 4.74 -30.43
N VAL A 184 -5.81 4.24 -29.56
CA VAL A 184 -5.51 4.82 -28.25
C VAL A 184 -4.98 6.25 -28.38
N LEU A 185 -4.32 6.58 -29.50
CA LEU A 185 -3.82 7.93 -29.76
C LEU A 185 -4.92 8.96 -30.09
N ALA A 186 -6.15 8.51 -30.37
CA ALA A 186 -7.25 9.41 -30.74
C ALA A 186 -7.54 10.46 -29.68
N GLU A 187 -7.45 10.11 -28.37
CA GLU A 187 -7.65 11.06 -27.27
C GLU A 187 -6.56 12.13 -27.23
N ALA A 188 -5.30 11.74 -27.37
CA ALA A 188 -4.16 12.66 -27.39
C ALA A 188 -4.26 13.61 -28.57
N VAL A 189 -4.57 13.10 -29.78
CA VAL A 189 -4.80 13.90 -31.01
C VAL A 189 -5.95 14.88 -30.80
N GLN A 190 -7.07 14.43 -30.23
CA GLN A 190 -8.22 15.30 -29.92
C GLN A 190 -7.84 16.45 -28.98
N THR A 191 -7.04 16.18 -27.98
CA THR A 191 -6.58 17.17 -27.01
C THR A 191 -5.72 18.25 -27.69
N VAL A 192 -4.83 17.83 -28.58
CA VAL A 192 -4.01 18.76 -29.39
C VAL A 192 -4.90 19.59 -30.35
N MET A 193 -5.85 18.95 -31.04
CA MET A 193 -6.82 19.65 -31.90
C MET A 193 -7.57 20.74 -31.14
N ARG A 194 -8.05 20.44 -29.93
CA ARG A 194 -8.74 21.43 -29.05
C ARG A 194 -7.83 22.59 -28.67
N ARG A 195 -6.58 22.32 -28.35
CA ARG A 195 -5.58 23.35 -28.01
C ARG A 195 -5.39 24.36 -29.15
N TYR A 196 -5.41 23.90 -30.39
CA TYR A 196 -5.24 24.74 -31.58
C TYR A 196 -6.54 25.21 -32.21
N GLY A 197 -7.69 25.01 -31.53
CA GLY A 197 -8.98 25.52 -31.97
C GLY A 197 -9.54 24.85 -33.21
N VAL A 198 -9.13 23.62 -33.53
CA VAL A 198 -9.67 22.86 -34.67
C VAL A 198 -11.18 22.62 -34.42
N PRO A 199 -12.06 22.97 -35.38
CA PRO A 199 -13.50 22.81 -35.22
C PRO A 199 -13.92 21.33 -35.15
N HIS A 200 -14.86 21.00 -34.27
CA HIS A 200 -15.46 19.67 -34.16
C HIS A 200 -14.45 18.51 -34.02
N PRO A 201 -13.46 18.57 -33.11
CA PRO A 201 -12.38 17.57 -33.07
C PRO A 201 -12.88 16.17 -32.76
N TYR A 202 -13.91 16.03 -31.90
CA TYR A 202 -14.52 14.74 -31.57
C TYR A 202 -15.19 14.09 -32.80
N GLU A 203 -15.98 14.88 -33.55
CA GLU A 203 -16.70 14.40 -34.73
C GLU A 203 -15.75 13.96 -35.83
N GLN A 204 -14.66 14.70 -36.02
CA GLN A 204 -13.61 14.34 -36.99
C GLN A 204 -12.94 13.02 -36.63
N LEU A 205 -12.53 12.84 -35.38
CA LEU A 205 -11.93 11.58 -34.92
C LEU A 205 -12.95 10.43 -34.92
N LYS A 206 -14.20 10.69 -34.52
CA LYS A 206 -15.27 9.69 -34.58
C LYS A 206 -15.50 9.20 -36.02
N ALA A 207 -15.45 10.09 -37.01
CA ALA A 207 -15.55 9.70 -38.42
C ALA A 207 -14.35 8.88 -38.90
N LEU A 208 -13.16 9.10 -38.32
CA LEU A 208 -11.98 8.31 -38.60
C LEU A 208 -12.05 6.89 -37.97
N THR A 209 -12.60 6.79 -36.73
CA THR A 209 -12.53 5.58 -35.90
C THR A 209 -13.74 4.66 -36.02
N ARG A 210 -14.97 5.20 -36.27
CA ARG A 210 -16.20 4.40 -36.32
C ARG A 210 -16.37 3.68 -37.66
N GLY A 211 -16.55 2.36 -37.57
CA GLY A 211 -16.98 1.52 -38.71
C GLY A 211 -15.89 1.23 -39.74
N LYS A 212 -14.64 1.42 -39.38
CA LYS A 212 -13.49 0.99 -40.23
C LYS A 212 -12.72 -0.08 -39.46
N ASP A 213 -12.52 -1.23 -40.06
CA ASP A 213 -11.62 -2.24 -39.60
C ASP A 213 -10.18 -1.71 -39.70
N GLY A 214 -9.55 -1.46 -38.53
CA GLY A 214 -8.13 -1.17 -38.42
C GLY A 214 -7.73 0.28 -38.61
N ILE A 215 -7.71 1.04 -37.54
CA ILE A 215 -6.88 2.25 -37.44
C ILE A 215 -5.44 1.79 -37.27
N ASN A 216 -4.61 2.19 -38.23
CA ASN A 216 -3.19 1.90 -38.22
C ASN A 216 -2.35 3.20 -38.21
N GLN A 217 -1.03 3.03 -38.11
CA GLN A 217 -0.09 4.13 -38.08
C GLN A 217 -0.27 5.10 -39.28
N GLU A 218 -0.46 4.57 -40.47
CA GLU A 218 -0.59 5.36 -41.70
C GLU A 218 -1.87 6.20 -41.67
N THR A 219 -2.98 5.63 -41.24
CA THR A 219 -4.28 6.32 -41.11
C THR A 219 -4.19 7.50 -40.13
N ILE A 220 -3.61 7.30 -38.95
CA ILE A 220 -3.43 8.37 -37.95
C ILE A 220 -2.47 9.44 -38.45
N ARG A 221 -1.33 9.05 -39.03
CA ARG A 221 -0.36 10.01 -39.58
C ARG A 221 -0.96 10.85 -40.72
N SER A 222 -1.69 10.23 -41.66
CA SER A 222 -2.37 10.94 -42.73
C SER A 222 -3.43 11.91 -42.21
N PHE A 223 -4.16 11.52 -41.19
CA PHE A 223 -5.12 12.38 -40.52
C PHE A 223 -4.44 13.60 -39.87
N ILE A 224 -3.39 13.37 -39.06
CA ILE A 224 -2.63 14.46 -38.42
C ILE A 224 -2.02 15.41 -39.45
N ALA A 225 -1.46 14.89 -40.54
CA ALA A 225 -0.87 15.70 -41.61
C ALA A 225 -1.92 16.58 -42.34
N GLY A 226 -3.19 16.20 -42.28
CA GLY A 226 -4.30 16.98 -42.86
C GLY A 226 -4.88 18.06 -41.92
N LEU A 227 -4.41 18.13 -40.66
CA LEU A 227 -4.88 19.14 -39.71
C LEU A 227 -4.14 20.47 -39.92
N ASP A 228 -4.88 21.58 -39.87
CA ASP A 228 -4.33 22.94 -39.93
C ASP A 228 -3.83 23.33 -38.48
N ILE A 229 -2.70 22.75 -38.10
CA ILE A 229 -2.02 23.00 -36.83
C ILE A 229 -0.52 23.18 -37.05
N PRO A 230 0.19 23.96 -36.23
CA PRO A 230 1.65 24.08 -36.32
C PRO A 230 2.35 22.72 -36.21
N ALA A 231 3.41 22.55 -36.99
CA ALA A 231 4.22 21.33 -36.98
C ALA A 231 5.00 21.14 -35.68
#